data_febb41bd698bce5246a1984ebf1f8723
#
_entry.id   febb41bd698bce5246a1984ebf1f8723
#
_cell.length_a   1.000
_cell.length_b   1.000
_cell.length_c   1.000
_cell.angle_alpha   90.00
_cell.angle_beta   90.00
_cell.angle_gamma   90.00
#
_symmetry.space_group_name_H-M   'P 1'
#
loop_
_entity.id
_entity.type
_entity.pdbx_description
1 polymer ?
#
loop_
_entity_poly.entity_id
_entity_poly.type
_entity_poly.pdbx_seq_one_letter_code
_entity_poly.pdbx_strand_id
1 'polypeptide(L)'
;MSLIDEKAGVTEIERVDSAESKLNNDRINTFTPEEQKKIIRKVDLRLIPTLGFMYCVSLMDRTNLGVAMVAGMGTDLKLTGERYSIIVLLFFITYVALQPPATVVLRKLGPRIFLPSIVIIWGAVMICFGFVKEWHTLIPLRLILGIFEAGFFPGSAVATW
;
A
#
# COMPACT_ATOMS: atom_id res chain seq x y z
N MET A 1 21.00 8.79 36.96
CA MET A 1 20.17 9.90 36.46
C MET A 1 19.39 9.59 35.20
N SER A 2 19.58 8.44 34.52
CA SER A 2 18.95 8.10 33.26
C SER A 2 17.63 7.29 33.35
N LEU A 3 17.51 6.42 34.36
CA LEU A 3 16.32 5.54 34.48
C LEU A 3 15.08 6.23 35.05
N ILE A 4 15.24 7.34 35.73
CA ILE A 4 14.12 8.13 36.29
C ILE A 4 13.52 9.02 35.23
N ASP A 5 14.34 9.58 34.33
CA ASP A 5 13.89 10.38 33.19
C ASP A 5 13.16 9.52 32.14
N GLU A 6 13.62 8.29 31.91
CA GLU A 6 12.98 7.35 30.97
C GLU A 6 11.59 6.91 31.48
N LYS A 7 11.45 6.63 32.78
CA LYS A 7 10.16 6.31 33.39
C LYS A 7 9.19 7.49 33.39
N ALA A 8 9.70 8.69 33.59
CA ALA A 8 8.88 9.90 33.52
C ALA A 8 8.37 10.15 32.11
N GLY A 9 9.20 9.94 31.09
CA GLY A 9 8.80 10.03 29.68
C GLY A 9 7.74 8.99 29.29
N VAL A 10 7.88 7.74 29.74
CA VAL A 10 6.90 6.69 29.46
C VAL A 10 5.54 6.98 30.12
N THR A 11 5.54 7.46 31.37
CA THR A 11 4.29 7.84 32.06
C THR A 11 3.60 9.05 31.45
N GLU A 12 4.36 9.98 30.87
CA GLU A 12 3.81 11.14 30.16
C GLU A 12 3.15 10.72 28.84
N ILE A 13 3.79 9.82 28.10
CA ILE A 13 3.23 9.25 26.85
C ILE A 13 1.93 8.47 27.14
N GLU A 14 1.91 7.63 28.17
CA GLU A 14 0.71 6.89 28.56
C GLU A 14 -0.44 7.82 29.01
N ARG A 15 -0.13 8.95 29.64
CA ARG A 15 -1.12 9.97 30.02
C ARG A 15 -1.70 10.69 28.80
N VAL A 16 -0.85 11.02 27.82
CA VAL A 16 -1.30 11.67 26.58
C VAL A 16 -2.17 10.71 25.78
N ASP A 17 -1.75 9.46 25.63
CA ASP A 17 -2.54 8.44 24.93
C ASP A 17 -3.89 8.17 25.60
N SER A 18 -3.91 8.16 26.93
CA SER A 18 -5.17 7.98 27.70
C SER A 18 -6.08 9.21 27.58
N ALA A 19 -5.53 10.42 27.53
CA ALA A 19 -6.30 11.64 27.34
C ALA A 19 -6.87 11.75 25.92
N GLU A 20 -6.08 11.42 24.90
CA GLU A 20 -6.55 11.36 23.51
C GLU A 20 -7.64 10.28 23.31
N SER A 21 -7.47 9.11 23.94
CA SER A 21 -8.46 8.05 23.90
C SER A 21 -9.79 8.46 24.55
N LYS A 22 -9.73 9.18 25.67
CA LYS A 22 -10.93 9.74 26.31
C LYS A 22 -11.62 10.80 25.45
N LEU A 23 -10.84 11.74 24.88
CA LEU A 23 -11.35 12.78 23.98
C LEU A 23 -12.00 12.18 22.71
N ASN A 24 -11.42 11.14 22.16
CA ASN A 24 -11.99 10.44 21.03
C ASN A 24 -13.27 9.67 21.40
N ASN A 25 -13.30 9.01 22.55
CA ASN A 25 -14.50 8.34 23.06
C ASN A 25 -15.63 9.34 23.33
N ASP A 26 -15.34 10.49 23.92
CA ASP A 26 -16.34 11.52 24.16
C ASP A 26 -16.89 12.11 22.84
N ARG A 27 -16.05 12.28 21.82
CA ARG A 27 -16.49 12.70 20.48
C ARG A 27 -17.34 11.64 19.79
N ILE A 28 -17.01 10.37 19.94
CA ILE A 28 -17.77 9.25 19.37
C ILE A 28 -19.13 9.11 20.07
N ASN A 29 -19.17 9.30 21.39
CA ASN A 29 -20.39 9.22 22.19
C ASN A 29 -21.35 10.41 21.97
N THR A 30 -20.90 11.49 21.31
CA THR A 30 -21.76 12.63 20.94
C THR A 30 -22.69 12.30 19.77
N PHE A 31 -22.41 11.25 19.00
CA PHE A 31 -23.23 10.81 17.87
C PHE A 31 -24.20 9.71 18.30
N THR A 32 -25.45 9.82 17.90
CA THR A 32 -26.45 8.76 18.09
C THR A 32 -25.99 7.46 17.40
N PRO A 33 -26.27 6.29 17.95
CA PRO A 33 -25.86 5.01 17.34
C PRO A 33 -26.30 4.84 15.87
N GLU A 34 -27.40 5.49 15.50
CA GLU A 34 -27.92 5.51 14.13
C GLU A 34 -27.08 6.41 13.20
N GLU A 35 -26.62 7.55 13.71
CA GLU A 35 -25.72 8.45 12.96
C GLU A 35 -24.35 7.84 12.75
N GLN A 36 -23.81 7.15 13.77
CA GLN A 36 -22.57 6.39 13.65
C GLN A 36 -22.67 5.32 12.56
N LYS A 37 -23.74 4.52 12.55
CA LYS A 37 -23.97 3.51 11.50
C LYS A 37 -24.09 4.15 10.12
N LYS A 38 -24.69 5.32 10.03
CA LYS A 38 -24.87 6.02 8.75
C LYS A 38 -23.56 6.56 8.20
N ILE A 39 -22.68 7.06 9.09
CA ILE A 39 -21.35 7.55 8.74
C ILE A 39 -20.46 6.38 8.31
N ILE A 40 -20.41 5.31 9.10
CA ILE A 40 -19.65 4.09 8.80
C ILE A 40 -20.09 3.53 7.45
N ARG A 41 -21.39 3.32 7.25
CA ARG A 41 -21.93 2.82 5.99
C ARG A 41 -21.57 3.69 4.79
N LYS A 42 -21.53 5.01 4.96
CA LYS A 42 -21.16 5.95 3.88
C LYS A 42 -19.66 5.89 3.54
N VAL A 43 -18.82 5.67 4.56
CA VAL A 43 -17.38 5.48 4.40
C VAL A 43 -17.12 4.12 3.74
N ASP A 44 -17.73 3.05 4.24
CA ASP A 44 -17.59 1.70 3.72
C ASP A 44 -18.04 1.60 2.25
N LEU A 45 -19.16 2.22 1.90
CA LEU A 45 -19.69 2.19 0.54
C LEU A 45 -18.77 2.90 -0.48
N ARG A 46 -17.90 3.80 -0.03
CA ARG A 46 -16.88 4.45 -0.87
C ARG A 46 -15.55 3.73 -0.82
N LEU A 47 -15.17 3.27 0.35
CA LEU A 47 -13.86 2.67 0.58
C LEU A 47 -13.77 1.26 0.00
N ILE A 48 -14.75 0.40 0.26
CA ILE A 48 -14.76 -1.00 -0.17
C ILE A 48 -14.70 -1.17 -1.69
N PRO A 49 -15.56 -0.48 -2.50
CA PRO A 49 -15.48 -0.61 -3.95
C PRO A 49 -14.17 -0.08 -4.51
N THR A 50 -13.65 1.03 -3.96
CA THR A 50 -12.40 1.61 -4.41
C THR A 50 -11.23 0.67 -4.13
N LEU A 51 -11.14 0.13 -2.92
CA LEU A 51 -10.12 -0.85 -2.55
C LEU A 51 -10.25 -2.14 -3.34
N GLY A 52 -11.47 -2.63 -3.54
CA GLY A 52 -11.75 -3.82 -4.35
C GLY A 52 -11.32 -3.63 -5.80
N PHE A 53 -11.64 -2.49 -6.40
CA PHE A 53 -11.21 -2.16 -7.76
C PHE A 53 -9.68 -2.10 -7.88
N MET A 54 -9.01 -1.43 -6.94
CA MET A 54 -7.55 -1.35 -6.91
C MET A 54 -6.92 -2.73 -6.74
N TYR A 55 -7.49 -3.60 -5.90
CA TYR A 55 -7.04 -4.97 -5.73
C TYR A 55 -7.18 -5.78 -7.02
N CYS A 56 -8.30 -5.67 -7.71
CA CYS A 56 -8.51 -6.31 -9.02
C CYS A 56 -7.45 -5.85 -10.04
N VAL A 57 -7.16 -4.55 -10.09
CA VAL A 57 -6.16 -4.01 -11.02
C VAL A 57 -4.76 -4.52 -10.65
N SER A 58 -4.41 -4.61 -9.36
CA SER A 58 -3.14 -5.20 -8.90
C SER A 58 -3.01 -6.67 -9.31
N LEU A 59 -4.08 -7.47 -9.21
CA LEU A 59 -4.10 -8.85 -9.70
C LEU A 59 -3.92 -8.93 -11.21
N MET A 60 -4.58 -8.04 -11.96
CA MET A 60 -4.44 -7.96 -13.42
C MET A 60 -3.00 -7.66 -13.82
N ASP A 61 -2.29 -6.78 -13.12
CA ASP A 61 -0.89 -6.48 -13.43
C ASP A 61 0.02 -7.71 -13.29
N ARG A 62 -0.19 -8.50 -12.25
CA ARG A 62 0.55 -9.74 -12.04
C ARG A 62 0.30 -10.78 -13.13
N THR A 63 -0.94 -10.91 -13.59
CA THR A 63 -1.32 -11.84 -14.65
C THR A 63 -0.92 -11.32 -16.04
N ASN A 64 -0.97 -10.01 -16.27
CA ASN A 64 -0.62 -9.39 -17.54
C ASN A 64 0.82 -9.66 -17.97
N LEU A 65 1.77 -9.73 -17.04
CA LEU A 65 3.14 -10.08 -17.38
C LEU A 65 3.23 -11.50 -17.99
N GLY A 66 2.50 -12.46 -17.42
CA GLY A 66 2.45 -13.82 -17.94
C GLY A 66 1.78 -13.89 -19.33
N VAL A 67 0.67 -13.17 -19.50
CA VAL A 67 -0.05 -13.08 -20.77
C VAL A 67 0.81 -12.38 -21.83
N ALA A 68 1.46 -11.28 -21.49
CA ALA A 68 2.35 -10.56 -22.40
C ALA A 68 3.55 -11.40 -22.84
N MET A 69 4.09 -12.23 -21.93
CA MET A 69 5.17 -13.18 -22.23
C MET A 69 4.76 -14.14 -23.35
N VAL A 70 3.54 -14.71 -23.27
CA VAL A 70 3.00 -15.65 -24.27
C VAL A 70 2.59 -14.91 -25.57
N ALA A 71 2.14 -13.65 -25.46
CA ALA A 71 1.70 -12.84 -26.59
C ALA A 71 2.84 -12.33 -27.50
N GLY A 72 4.11 -12.62 -27.18
CA GLY A 72 5.25 -12.27 -28.02
C GLY A 72 6.32 -11.44 -27.32
N MET A 73 6.04 -10.86 -26.16
CA MET A 73 7.03 -10.07 -25.40
C MET A 73 8.28 -10.90 -25.07
N GLY A 74 8.12 -12.21 -24.88
CA GLY A 74 9.24 -13.13 -24.63
C GLY A 74 10.24 -13.20 -25.78
N THR A 75 9.76 -13.17 -27.00
CA THR A 75 10.59 -13.18 -28.22
C THR A 75 11.18 -11.80 -28.52
N ASP A 76 10.38 -10.75 -28.40
CA ASP A 76 10.77 -9.38 -28.71
C ASP A 76 11.85 -8.85 -27.75
N LEU A 77 11.70 -9.12 -26.46
CA LEU A 77 12.64 -8.70 -25.42
C LEU A 77 13.73 -9.76 -25.11
N LYS A 78 13.75 -10.87 -25.87
CA LYS A 78 14.68 -12.01 -25.62
C LYS A 78 14.65 -12.49 -24.16
N LEU A 79 13.47 -12.57 -23.58
CA LEU A 79 13.24 -13.06 -22.25
C LEU A 79 13.34 -14.58 -22.23
N THR A 80 14.52 -15.10 -21.89
CA THR A 80 14.68 -16.51 -21.55
C THR A 80 13.97 -16.82 -20.23
N GLY A 81 13.63 -18.11 -19.99
CA GLY A 81 12.92 -18.52 -18.78
C GLY A 81 13.58 -18.04 -17.47
N GLU A 82 14.91 -18.03 -17.42
CA GLU A 82 15.67 -17.51 -16.27
C GLU A 82 15.47 -16.01 -16.05
N ARG A 83 15.50 -15.20 -17.10
CA ARG A 83 15.32 -13.75 -17.02
C ARG A 83 13.91 -13.39 -16.56
N TYR A 84 12.91 -14.09 -17.06
CA TYR A 84 11.55 -13.94 -16.62
C TYR A 84 11.40 -14.26 -15.13
N SER A 85 11.97 -15.38 -14.68
CA SER A 85 11.93 -15.79 -13.28
C SER A 85 12.61 -14.77 -12.36
N ILE A 86 13.74 -14.19 -12.78
CA ILE A 86 14.44 -13.14 -12.02
C ILE A 86 13.56 -11.89 -11.87
N ILE A 87 12.90 -11.44 -12.93
CA ILE A 87 12.03 -10.26 -12.91
C ILE A 87 10.85 -10.46 -11.95
N VAL A 88 10.24 -11.64 -11.98
CA VAL A 88 9.14 -12.00 -11.07
C VAL A 88 9.63 -12.11 -9.63
N LEU A 89 10.76 -12.77 -9.42
CA LEU A 89 11.35 -12.97 -8.09
C LEU A 89 11.74 -11.62 -7.45
N LEU A 90 12.37 -10.74 -8.21
CA LEU A 90 12.76 -9.41 -7.75
C LEU A 90 11.56 -8.60 -7.26
N PHE A 91 10.46 -8.64 -8.00
CA PHE A 91 9.22 -8.01 -7.59
C PHE A 91 8.74 -8.54 -6.23
N PHE A 92 8.67 -9.87 -6.05
CA PHE A 92 8.20 -10.46 -4.80
C PHE A 92 9.13 -10.15 -3.62
N ILE A 93 10.45 -10.21 -3.82
CA ILE A 93 11.41 -9.87 -2.77
C ILE A 93 11.23 -8.41 -2.33
N THR A 94 11.13 -7.49 -3.28
CA THR A 94 10.94 -6.07 -2.99
C THR A 94 9.62 -5.83 -2.29
N TYR A 95 8.56 -6.46 -2.75
CA TYR A 95 7.22 -6.39 -2.15
C TYR A 95 7.23 -6.81 -0.67
N VAL A 96 7.79 -8.00 -0.36
CA VAL A 96 7.83 -8.54 1.01
C VAL A 96 8.76 -7.72 1.91
N ALA A 97 9.95 -7.36 1.42
CA ALA A 97 10.94 -6.62 2.20
C ALA A 97 10.47 -5.20 2.58
N LEU A 98 9.67 -4.57 1.71
CA LEU A 98 9.22 -3.19 1.91
C LEU A 98 7.84 -3.06 2.57
N GLN A 99 7.14 -4.15 2.81
CA GLN A 99 5.87 -4.14 3.55
C GLN A 99 5.98 -3.51 4.95
N PRO A 100 6.96 -3.88 5.82
CA PRO A 100 7.11 -3.26 7.14
C PRO A 100 7.41 -1.75 7.08
N PRO A 101 8.40 -1.26 6.32
CA PRO A 101 8.67 0.18 6.24
C PRO A 101 7.53 0.97 5.60
N ALA A 102 6.82 0.42 4.64
CA ALA A 102 5.65 1.06 4.03
C ALA A 102 4.53 1.33 5.05
N THR A 103 4.33 0.41 6.00
CA THR A 103 3.36 0.60 7.10
C THR A 103 3.73 1.77 8.00
N VAL A 104 5.02 1.97 8.27
CA VAL A 104 5.50 3.12 9.07
C VAL A 104 5.27 4.44 8.33
N VAL A 105 5.56 4.48 7.04
CA VAL A 105 5.33 5.66 6.20
C VAL A 105 3.84 6.01 6.14
N LEU A 106 2.98 5.00 5.99
CA LEU A 106 1.54 5.16 5.98
C LEU A 106 1.02 5.83 7.27
N ARG A 107 1.51 5.40 8.45
CA ARG A 107 1.12 5.97 9.75
C ARG A 107 1.51 7.44 9.87
N LYS A 108 2.63 7.85 9.25
CA LYS A 108 3.10 9.25 9.26
C LYS A 108 2.34 10.16 8.30
N LEU A 109 2.06 9.69 7.09
CA LEU A 109 1.40 10.48 6.04
C LEU A 109 -0.14 10.45 6.13
N GLY A 110 -0.69 9.43 6.78
CA GLY A 110 -2.12 9.17 6.81
C GLY A 110 -2.67 8.54 5.51
N PRO A 111 -3.71 7.70 5.62
CA PRO A 111 -4.23 6.94 4.48
C PRO A 111 -4.84 7.82 3.39
N ARG A 112 -5.29 9.02 3.75
CA ARG A 112 -6.02 9.94 2.87
C ARG A 112 -5.18 10.51 1.73
N ILE A 113 -3.88 10.74 1.97
CA ILE A 113 -2.93 11.25 0.99
C ILE A 113 -2.12 10.10 0.39
N PHE A 114 -1.76 9.13 1.22
CA PHE A 114 -0.90 8.03 0.85
C PHE A 114 -1.51 7.12 -0.23
N LEU A 115 -2.77 6.70 -0.08
CA LEU A 115 -3.44 5.82 -1.04
C LEU A 115 -3.58 6.43 -2.44
N PRO A 116 -4.10 7.67 -2.62
CA PRO A 116 -4.17 8.27 -3.94
C PRO A 116 -2.81 8.49 -4.59
N SER A 117 -1.79 8.84 -3.81
CA SER A 117 -0.43 9.04 -4.33
C SER A 117 0.14 7.74 -4.90
N ILE A 118 -0.03 6.62 -4.19
CA ILE A 118 0.38 5.30 -4.69
C ILE A 118 -0.30 4.97 -6.01
N VAL A 119 -1.61 5.21 -6.12
CA VAL A 119 -2.38 4.91 -7.34
C VAL A 119 -1.88 5.69 -8.53
N ILE A 120 -1.62 6.99 -8.35
CA ILE A 120 -1.14 7.86 -9.43
C ILE A 120 0.24 7.41 -9.89
N ILE A 121 1.17 7.15 -8.96
CA ILE A 121 2.52 6.71 -9.30
C ILE A 121 2.50 5.33 -9.95
N TRP A 122 1.70 4.42 -9.40
CA TRP A 122 1.52 3.08 -9.96
C TRP A 122 0.96 3.12 -11.38
N GLY A 123 -0.07 3.94 -11.64
CA GLY A 123 -0.60 4.16 -12.99
C GLY A 123 0.45 4.72 -13.95
N ALA A 124 1.28 5.67 -13.51
CA ALA A 124 2.38 6.20 -14.31
C ALA A 124 3.42 5.12 -14.65
N VAL A 125 3.79 4.27 -13.70
CA VAL A 125 4.71 3.15 -13.92
C VAL A 125 4.13 2.16 -14.92
N MET A 126 2.83 1.87 -14.83
CA MET A 126 2.14 0.97 -15.78
C MET A 126 2.15 1.52 -17.21
N ILE A 127 1.99 2.83 -17.38
CA ILE A 127 2.14 3.46 -18.71
C ILE A 127 3.57 3.30 -19.23
N CYS A 128 4.58 3.45 -18.38
CA CYS A 128 5.98 3.23 -18.75
C CYS A 128 6.25 1.79 -19.22
N PHE A 129 5.54 0.79 -18.67
CA PHE A 129 5.65 -0.59 -19.16
C PHE A 129 5.30 -0.74 -20.64
N GLY A 130 4.34 0.05 -21.15
CA GLY A 130 3.96 0.03 -22.56
C GLY A 130 5.05 0.51 -23.53
N PHE A 131 6.04 1.24 -23.04
CA PHE A 131 7.14 1.80 -23.85
C PHE A 131 8.45 1.01 -23.73
N VAL A 132 8.46 -0.08 -22.99
CA VAL A 132 9.66 -0.90 -22.78
C VAL A 132 10.05 -1.64 -24.05
N LYS A 133 11.31 -1.41 -24.48
CA LYS A 133 11.92 -2.08 -25.64
C LYS A 133 13.02 -3.07 -25.26
N GLU A 134 13.50 -3.02 -24.02
CA GLU A 134 14.61 -3.84 -23.55
C GLU A 134 14.29 -4.46 -22.20
N TRP A 135 14.67 -5.72 -22.01
CA TRP A 135 14.42 -6.47 -20.77
C TRP A 135 15.08 -5.83 -19.53
N HIS A 136 16.21 -5.15 -19.69
CA HIS A 136 16.88 -4.43 -18.60
C HIS A 136 16.02 -3.32 -17.99
N THR A 137 15.18 -2.67 -18.81
CA THR A 137 14.27 -1.61 -18.35
C THR A 137 13.10 -2.17 -17.55
N LEU A 138 12.77 -3.45 -17.70
CA LEU A 138 11.73 -4.10 -16.89
C LEU A 138 12.15 -4.25 -15.43
N ILE A 139 13.44 -4.43 -15.14
CA ILE A 139 13.95 -4.64 -13.78
C ILE A 139 13.64 -3.44 -12.87
N PRO A 140 14.09 -2.20 -13.18
CA PRO A 140 13.81 -1.05 -12.32
C PRO A 140 12.30 -0.75 -12.23
N LEU A 141 11.55 -0.93 -13.31
CA LEU A 141 10.10 -0.72 -13.28
C LEU A 141 9.41 -1.70 -12.33
N ARG A 142 9.84 -2.97 -12.30
CA ARG A 142 9.31 -3.98 -11.38
C ARG A 142 9.71 -3.72 -9.93
N LEU A 143 10.93 -3.22 -9.68
CA LEU A 143 11.35 -2.81 -8.35
C LEU A 143 10.48 -1.65 -7.84
N ILE A 144 10.30 -0.61 -8.65
CA ILE A 144 9.46 0.54 -8.32
C ILE A 144 8.02 0.11 -8.06
N LEU A 145 7.47 -0.76 -8.92
CA LEU A 145 6.13 -1.30 -8.75
C LEU A 145 5.98 -2.04 -7.42
N GLY A 146 6.94 -2.93 -7.08
CA GLY A 146 6.97 -3.66 -5.83
C GLY A 146 7.01 -2.75 -4.59
N ILE A 147 7.74 -1.62 -4.65
CA ILE A 147 7.80 -0.62 -3.59
C ILE A 147 6.42 -0.02 -3.32
N PHE A 148 5.74 0.44 -4.36
CA PHE A 148 4.45 1.10 -4.21
C PHE A 148 3.33 0.12 -3.88
N GLU A 149 3.34 -1.07 -4.44
CA GLU A 149 2.35 -2.10 -4.15
C GLU A 149 2.49 -2.64 -2.72
N ALA A 150 3.70 -2.69 -2.15
CA ALA A 150 3.93 -3.08 -0.76
C ALA A 150 3.21 -2.16 0.25
N GLY A 151 3.03 -0.88 -0.08
CA GLY A 151 2.30 0.09 0.74
C GLY A 151 0.78 -0.04 0.66
N PHE A 152 0.25 -0.65 -0.40
CA PHE A 152 -1.18 -0.73 -0.62
C PHE A 152 -1.90 -1.65 0.37
N PHE A 153 -1.38 -2.85 0.63
CA PHE A 153 -1.99 -3.83 1.54
C PHE A 153 -2.14 -3.31 2.99
N PRO A 154 -1.06 -2.84 3.64
CA PRO A 154 -1.19 -2.25 4.97
C PRO A 154 -2.01 -0.95 4.94
N GLY A 155 -1.97 -0.19 3.83
CA GLY A 155 -2.77 1.01 3.64
C GLY A 155 -4.27 0.75 3.66
N SER A 156 -4.70 -0.29 2.99
CA SER A 156 -6.11 -0.71 2.98
C SER A 156 -6.57 -1.19 4.35
N ALA A 157 -5.74 -1.96 5.06
CA ALA A 157 -6.07 -2.45 6.40
C ALA A 157 -6.21 -1.31 7.42
N VAL A 158 -5.31 -0.32 7.39
CA VAL A 158 -5.39 0.84 8.31
C VAL A 158 -6.56 1.77 7.97
N ALA A 159 -6.99 1.84 6.72
CA ALA A 159 -8.11 2.66 6.30
C ALA A 159 -9.48 2.08 6.72
N THR A 160 -9.53 0.79 7.06
CA THR A 160 -10.76 0.09 7.51
C THR A 160 -10.91 0.04 9.03
N TRP A 161 -9.88 0.42 9.80
CA TRP A 161 -9.89 0.57 11.26
C TRP A 161 -9.98 2.04 11.65
#